data_e6d2ee0c2116ddcd2e2017725ce19a83
#
_entry.id   e6d2ee0c2116ddcd2e2017725ce19a83
#
_cell.length_a   1.000
_cell.length_b   1.000
_cell.length_c   1.000
_cell.angle_alpha   90.00
_cell.angle_beta   90.00
_cell.angle_gamma   90.00
#
_symmetry.space_group_name_H-M   'P 1'
#
loop_
_entity.id
_entity.type
_entity.pdbx_description
1 polymer ?
#
loop_
_entity_poly.entity_id
_entity_poly.type
_entity_poly.pdbx_seq_one_letter_code
_entity_poly.pdbx_strand_id
1 'polypeptide(L)'
;MMQATLMLFAELIFIVIIVVLIIRVVKKYTHSKPVRDEKKQSAKTLGEVLRAYRTENKMTQEFVAESLGVSRQAVSKWESGASDPSTTNLIALAKLYKIEPEELIRSIME
;
A
#
# COMPACT_ATOMS: atom_id res chain seq x y z
N MET A 1 1.88 -29.05 54.89
CA MET A 1 2.96 -28.24 54.35
C MET A 1 3.21 -28.53 52.87
N MET A 2 3.27 -29.77 52.41
CA MET A 2 3.46 -30.08 50.97
C MET A 2 2.31 -29.61 50.07
N GLN A 3 1.06 -29.64 50.54
CA GLN A 3 -0.10 -29.19 49.76
C GLN A 3 -0.09 -27.67 49.50
N ALA A 4 0.32 -26.87 50.47
CA ALA A 4 0.42 -25.42 50.33
C ALA A 4 1.53 -24.99 49.35
N THR A 5 2.66 -25.69 49.38
CA THR A 5 3.76 -25.45 48.43
C THR A 5 3.39 -25.85 46.99
N LEU A 6 2.67 -26.98 46.84
CA LEU A 6 2.14 -27.40 45.52
C LEU A 6 1.11 -26.42 44.97
N MET A 7 0.23 -25.86 45.77
CA MET A 7 -0.72 -24.84 45.38
C MET A 7 -0.01 -23.55 44.94
N LEU A 8 1.01 -23.11 45.68
CA LEU A 8 1.82 -21.93 45.31
C LEU A 8 2.56 -22.12 43.99
N PHE A 9 3.12 -23.30 43.75
CA PHE A 9 3.74 -23.63 42.47
C PHE A 9 2.73 -23.66 41.31
N ALA A 10 1.54 -24.19 41.50
CA ALA A 10 0.48 -24.21 40.52
C ALA A 10 0.01 -22.81 40.18
N GLU A 11 -0.15 -21.93 41.16
CA GLU A 11 -0.48 -20.52 40.94
C GLU A 11 0.61 -19.79 40.19
N LEU A 12 1.87 -20.02 40.55
CA LEU A 12 3.02 -19.40 39.84
C LEU A 12 3.07 -19.83 38.37
N ILE A 13 2.89 -21.11 38.09
CA ILE A 13 2.83 -21.65 36.72
C ILE A 13 1.68 -21.03 35.95
N PHE A 14 0.50 -20.89 36.58
CA PHE A 14 -0.67 -20.28 35.95
C PHE A 14 -0.42 -18.81 35.61
N ILE A 15 0.19 -18.05 36.50
CA ILE A 15 0.58 -16.65 36.26
C ILE A 15 1.57 -16.56 35.11
N VAL A 16 2.58 -17.42 35.06
CA VAL A 16 3.59 -17.46 33.98
C VAL A 16 2.91 -17.75 32.65
N ILE A 17 1.97 -18.69 32.59
CA ILE A 17 1.23 -19.02 31.36
C ILE A 17 0.41 -17.80 30.89
N ILE A 18 -0.28 -17.13 31.79
CA ILE A 18 -1.06 -15.93 31.46
C ILE A 18 -0.15 -14.81 30.94
N VAL A 19 0.97 -14.56 31.62
CA VAL A 19 1.95 -13.54 31.18
C VAL A 19 2.50 -13.86 29.79
N VAL A 20 2.85 -15.12 29.53
CA VAL A 20 3.33 -15.54 28.19
C VAL A 20 2.24 -15.35 27.13
N LEU A 21 0.97 -15.69 27.44
CA LEU A 21 -0.15 -15.46 26.52
C LEU A 21 -0.38 -13.98 26.24
N ILE A 22 -0.32 -13.14 27.27
CA ILE A 22 -0.44 -11.69 27.13
C ILE A 22 0.69 -11.13 26.25
N ILE A 23 1.93 -11.56 26.51
CA ILE A 23 3.09 -11.15 25.69
C ILE A 23 2.92 -11.58 24.23
N ARG A 24 2.43 -12.78 23.97
CA ARG A 24 2.15 -13.24 22.59
C ARG A 24 1.07 -12.42 21.91
N VAL A 25 -0.01 -12.10 22.61
CA VAL A 25 -1.09 -11.27 22.09
C VAL A 25 -0.59 -9.85 21.83
N VAL A 26 0.13 -9.25 22.78
CA VAL A 26 0.72 -7.91 22.63
C VAL A 26 1.72 -7.88 21.48
N LYS A 27 2.59 -8.88 21.34
CA LYS A 27 3.51 -8.99 20.21
C LYS A 27 2.79 -9.11 18.87
N LYS A 28 1.68 -9.85 18.83
CA LYS A 28 0.86 -9.95 17.62
C LYS A 28 0.24 -8.61 17.22
N TYR A 29 -0.22 -7.82 18.19
CA TYR A 29 -0.81 -6.50 17.95
C TYR A 29 0.24 -5.39 17.74
N THR A 30 1.40 -5.46 18.39
CA THR A 30 2.49 -4.48 18.22
C THR A 30 3.40 -4.81 17.04
N HIS A 31 3.31 -6.02 16.51
CA HIS A 31 4.00 -6.39 15.26
C HIS A 31 3.18 -6.02 14.01
N SER A 32 2.03 -5.37 14.19
CA SER A 32 1.45 -4.61 13.09
C SER A 32 2.50 -3.59 12.68
N LYS A 33 2.97 -3.74 11.44
CA LYS A 33 3.96 -2.86 10.83
C LYS A 33 3.61 -1.40 11.13
N PRO A 34 4.56 -0.55 11.44
CA PRO A 34 4.25 0.85 11.64
C PRO A 34 3.43 1.35 10.44
N VAL A 35 2.37 2.09 10.73
CA VAL A 35 1.43 2.66 9.75
C VAL A 35 2.13 3.28 8.55
N ARG A 36 3.38 3.69 8.73
CA ARG A 36 4.25 4.25 7.70
C ARG A 36 4.71 3.21 6.68
N ASP A 37 4.92 1.94 7.07
CA ASP A 37 5.32 0.87 6.16
C ASP A 37 4.10 0.24 5.47
N GLU A 38 2.94 0.22 6.12
CA GLU A 38 1.68 -0.17 5.48
C GLU A 38 1.27 0.85 4.41
N LYS A 39 1.46 2.15 4.64
CA LYS A 39 1.25 3.18 3.61
C LYS A 39 2.22 3.03 2.44
N LYS A 40 3.46 2.61 2.66
CA LYS A 40 4.43 2.34 1.58
C LYS A 40 4.13 1.06 0.80
N GLN A 41 3.49 0.07 1.42
CA GLN A 41 3.18 -1.21 0.78
C GLN A 41 1.81 -1.24 0.11
N SER A 42 0.84 -0.47 0.62
CA SER A 42 -0.53 -0.41 0.09
C SER A 42 -0.79 0.78 -0.83
N ALA A 43 -0.06 1.89 -0.65
CA ALA A 43 -0.19 3.04 -1.54
C ALA A 43 0.62 2.80 -2.81
N LYS A 44 -0.05 2.47 -3.90
CA LYS A 44 0.56 2.50 -5.22
C LYS A 44 0.93 3.94 -5.55
N THR A 45 2.13 4.15 -6.09
CA THR A 45 2.51 5.47 -6.60
C THR A 45 1.64 5.81 -7.81
N LEU A 46 1.49 7.11 -8.08
CA LEU A 46 0.77 7.57 -9.28
C LEU A 46 1.34 6.91 -10.55
N GLY A 47 2.66 6.84 -10.66
CA GLY A 47 3.33 6.23 -11.81
C GLY A 47 2.98 4.75 -11.99
N GLU A 48 2.94 3.99 -10.91
CA GLU A 48 2.53 2.57 -10.94
C GLU A 48 1.07 2.42 -11.38
N VAL A 49 0.19 3.27 -10.88
CA VAL A 49 -1.24 3.28 -11.27
C VAL A 49 -1.39 3.61 -12.75
N LEU A 50 -0.71 4.63 -13.23
CA LEU A 50 -0.75 5.01 -14.65
C LEU A 50 -0.23 3.90 -15.56
N ARG A 51 0.86 3.26 -15.18
CA ARG A 51 1.39 2.11 -15.92
C ARG A 51 0.43 0.93 -15.94
N ALA A 52 -0.23 0.64 -14.80
CA ALA A 52 -1.20 -0.44 -14.71
C ALA A 52 -2.38 -0.20 -15.66
N TYR A 53 -2.97 0.98 -15.67
CA TYR A 53 -4.06 1.31 -16.59
C TYR A 53 -3.61 1.26 -18.05
N ARG A 54 -2.42 1.75 -18.35
CA ARG A 54 -1.87 1.68 -19.71
C ARG A 54 -1.73 0.22 -20.18
N THR A 55 -1.14 -0.63 -19.36
CA THR A 55 -0.92 -2.04 -19.72
C THR A 55 -2.22 -2.84 -19.78
N GLU A 56 -3.17 -2.58 -18.91
CA GLU A 56 -4.52 -3.17 -18.96
C GLU A 56 -5.25 -2.83 -20.25
N ASN A 57 -5.09 -1.59 -20.75
CA ASN A 57 -5.67 -1.15 -22.01
C ASN A 57 -4.81 -1.53 -23.24
N LYS A 58 -3.73 -2.29 -23.03
CA LYS A 58 -2.81 -2.74 -24.09
C LYS A 58 -2.23 -1.60 -24.94
N MET A 59 -1.93 -0.48 -24.29
CA MET A 59 -1.35 0.70 -24.91
C MET A 59 0.16 0.76 -24.71
N THR A 60 0.88 1.32 -25.67
CA THR A 60 2.30 1.64 -25.53
C THR A 60 2.48 3.05 -24.96
N GLN A 61 3.67 3.35 -24.44
CA GLN A 61 4.01 4.71 -24.01
C GLN A 61 3.94 5.70 -25.17
N GLU A 62 4.35 5.28 -26.37
CA GLU A 62 4.26 6.10 -27.58
C GLU A 62 2.82 6.45 -27.93
N PHE A 63 1.92 5.49 -27.87
CA PHE A 63 0.50 5.70 -28.15
C PHE A 63 -0.10 6.72 -27.18
N VAL A 64 0.17 6.56 -25.88
CA VAL A 64 -0.29 7.50 -24.86
C VAL A 64 0.27 8.90 -25.09
N ALA A 65 1.57 9.00 -25.40
CA ALA A 65 2.24 10.27 -25.69
C ALA A 65 1.60 10.98 -26.89
N GLU A 66 1.37 10.27 -27.99
CA GLU A 66 0.67 10.82 -29.16
C GLU A 66 -0.74 11.26 -28.83
N SER A 67 -1.49 10.47 -28.07
CA SER A 67 -2.86 10.77 -27.69
C SER A 67 -2.97 12.04 -26.85
N LEU A 68 -1.97 12.33 -26.02
CA LEU A 68 -1.92 13.50 -25.15
C LEU A 68 -1.18 14.69 -25.75
N GLY A 69 -0.48 14.51 -26.87
CA GLY A 69 0.36 15.55 -27.44
C GLY A 69 1.60 15.87 -26.63
N VAL A 70 2.17 14.87 -25.98
CA VAL A 70 3.40 14.98 -25.16
C VAL A 70 4.47 14.03 -25.70
N SER A 71 5.70 14.16 -25.19
CA SER A 71 6.78 13.26 -25.56
C SER A 71 6.65 11.91 -24.85
N ARG A 72 7.19 10.85 -25.46
CA ARG A 72 7.31 9.54 -24.82
C ARG A 72 8.10 9.62 -23.52
N GLN A 73 9.16 10.44 -23.49
CA GLN A 73 9.96 10.65 -22.28
C GLN A 73 9.12 11.21 -21.14
N ALA A 74 8.16 12.10 -21.43
CA ALA A 74 7.25 12.62 -20.41
C ALA A 74 6.41 11.49 -19.79
N VAL A 75 5.80 10.63 -20.61
CA VAL A 75 5.03 9.47 -20.14
C VAL A 75 5.90 8.53 -19.32
N SER A 76 7.10 8.24 -19.80
CA SER A 76 8.06 7.40 -19.09
C SER A 76 8.44 7.96 -17.71
N LYS A 77 8.66 9.27 -17.62
CA LYS A 77 8.97 9.95 -16.35
C LYS A 77 7.77 9.92 -15.37
N TRP A 78 6.56 10.06 -15.88
CA TRP A 78 5.36 9.95 -15.03
C TRP A 78 5.21 8.55 -14.43
N GLU A 79 5.42 7.52 -15.24
CA GLU A 79 5.32 6.13 -14.78
C GLU A 79 6.45 5.73 -13.84
N SER A 80 7.64 6.27 -14.01
CA SER A 80 8.80 6.02 -13.13
C SER A 80 8.78 6.85 -11.83
N GLY A 81 7.92 7.86 -11.74
CA GLY A 81 7.89 8.79 -10.63
C GLY A 81 8.94 9.89 -10.68
N ALA A 82 9.69 10.01 -11.78
CA ALA A 82 10.67 11.09 -11.96
C ALA A 82 10.03 12.47 -12.09
N SER A 83 8.80 12.54 -12.62
CA SER A 83 7.98 13.74 -12.66
C SER A 83 6.51 13.35 -12.60
N ASP A 84 5.65 14.30 -12.24
CA ASP A 84 4.21 14.11 -12.23
C ASP A 84 3.56 14.77 -13.46
N PRO A 85 2.48 14.20 -14.01
CA PRO A 85 1.71 14.89 -15.03
C PRO A 85 1.03 16.14 -14.47
N SER A 86 0.84 17.15 -15.31
CA SER A 86 0.00 18.30 -14.96
C SER A 86 -1.45 17.84 -14.73
N THR A 87 -2.24 18.66 -14.06
CA THR A 87 -3.67 18.38 -13.84
C THR A 87 -4.40 18.16 -15.18
N THR A 88 -4.10 18.96 -16.19
CA THR A 88 -4.67 18.82 -17.54
C THR A 88 -4.32 17.45 -18.15
N ASN A 89 -3.06 17.05 -18.04
CA ASN A 89 -2.62 15.74 -18.55
C ASN A 89 -3.21 14.60 -17.74
N LEU A 90 -3.38 14.77 -16.43
CA LEU A 90 -4.00 13.76 -15.57
C LEU A 90 -5.46 13.52 -15.98
N ILE A 91 -6.21 14.57 -16.26
CA ILE A 91 -7.60 14.48 -16.75
C ILE A 91 -7.62 13.80 -18.13
N ALA A 92 -6.70 14.16 -19.01
CA ALA A 92 -6.60 13.52 -20.34
C ALA A 92 -6.25 12.04 -20.23
N LEU A 93 -5.37 11.65 -19.32
CA LEU A 93 -5.04 10.25 -19.05
C LEU A 93 -6.27 9.49 -18.54
N ALA A 94 -7.03 10.06 -17.60
CA ALA A 94 -8.25 9.45 -17.11
C ALA A 94 -9.26 9.20 -18.23
N LYS A 95 -9.46 10.17 -19.11
CA LYS A 95 -10.31 10.01 -20.31
C LYS A 95 -9.81 8.91 -21.22
N LEU A 96 -8.51 8.88 -21.49
CA LEU A 96 -7.89 7.88 -22.37
C LEU A 96 -8.07 6.46 -21.80
N TYR A 97 -7.93 6.30 -20.48
CA TYR A 97 -8.09 5.02 -19.79
C TYR A 97 -9.55 4.71 -19.43
N LYS A 98 -10.48 5.59 -19.81
CA LYS A 98 -11.94 5.42 -19.56
C LYS A 98 -12.30 5.27 -18.09
N ILE A 99 -11.66 6.08 -17.25
CA ILE A 99 -11.93 6.15 -15.82
C ILE A 99 -12.24 7.59 -15.42
N GLU A 100 -12.95 7.75 -14.30
CA GLU A 100 -13.16 9.06 -13.71
C GLU A 100 -11.86 9.56 -13.05
N PRO A 101 -11.52 10.87 -13.16
CA PRO A 101 -10.32 11.42 -12.52
C PRO A 101 -10.27 11.16 -11.01
N GLU A 102 -11.41 11.17 -10.34
CA GLU A 102 -11.51 10.87 -8.91
C GLU A 102 -11.10 9.43 -8.59
N GLU A 103 -11.43 8.50 -9.47
CA GLU A 103 -11.05 7.09 -9.34
C GLU A 103 -9.53 6.92 -9.44
N LEU A 104 -8.90 7.64 -10.35
CA LEU A 104 -7.45 7.65 -10.49
C LEU A 104 -6.77 8.15 -9.22
N ILE A 105 -7.26 9.24 -8.63
CA ILE A 105 -6.74 9.80 -7.38
C ILE A 105 -6.99 8.84 -6.21
N ARG A 106 -8.17 8.24 -6.16
CA ARG A 106 -8.53 7.28 -5.11
C ARG A 106 -7.60 6.06 -5.10
N SER A 107 -7.22 5.57 -6.27
CA SER A 107 -6.30 4.43 -6.41
C SER A 107 -4.93 4.68 -5.79
N ILE A 108 -4.50 5.92 -5.68
CA ILE A 108 -3.24 6.33 -5.04
C ILE A 108 -3.40 6.41 -3.52
N MET A 109 -4.58 6.79 -3.04
CA MET A 109 -4.87 7.01 -1.62
C MET A 109 -5.20 5.72 -0.87
N GLU A 110 -5.64 4.70 -1.56
CA GLU A 110 -5.90 3.37 -1.02
C GLU A 110 -4.64 2.50 -1.10
#